data_48a91d7438793b4d9681f93be65dd814
#
_entry.id   48a91d7438793b4d9681f93be65dd814
#
_cell.length_a   1.000
_cell.length_b   1.000
_cell.length_c   1.000
_cell.angle_alpha   90.00
_cell.angle_beta   90.00
_cell.angle_gamma   90.00
#
_symmetry.space_group_name_H-M   'P 1'
#
loop_
_entity.id
_entity.type
_entity.pdbx_description
1 polymer ?
#
loop_
_entity_poly.entity_id
_entity_poly.type
_entity_poly.pdbx_seq_one_letter_code
_entity_poly.pdbx_strand_id
1 'polypeptide(L)'
;MTSKPDTLAAVVVGAGWAGLGVSNALKRADVCHRVLERRGIGDTWHTQRWDSFRMNTPNSRTVMPGDTYHGPDPDGFLTRDEFVAVLEDFAERNRLQSN
;
A
#
# COMPACT_ATOMS: atom_id res chain seq x y z
N MET A 1 6.57 12.92 21.99
CA MET A 1 7.94 13.31 21.66
C MET A 1 8.12 13.40 20.17
N THR A 2 8.77 14.43 19.69
CA THR A 2 8.94 14.65 18.26
C THR A 2 10.22 13.99 17.78
N SER A 3 10.15 13.16 16.75
CA SER A 3 11.33 12.55 16.14
C SER A 3 12.08 13.58 15.32
N LYS A 4 13.40 13.49 15.32
CA LYS A 4 14.23 14.35 14.47
C LYS A 4 14.11 13.89 13.02
N PRO A 5 13.97 14.82 12.04
CA PRO A 5 13.78 14.46 10.63
C PRO A 5 14.92 13.62 10.04
N ASP A 6 16.15 13.80 10.55
CA ASP A 6 17.33 13.10 10.08
C ASP A 6 17.62 11.80 10.84
N THR A 7 16.78 11.45 11.79
CA THR A 7 16.96 10.26 12.62
C THR A 7 15.83 9.27 12.33
N LEU A 8 16.18 8.18 11.68
CA LEU A 8 15.21 7.14 11.34
C LEU A 8 15.36 5.93 12.25
N ALA A 9 14.24 5.44 12.77
CA ALA A 9 14.19 4.19 13.54
C ALA A 9 13.99 2.98 12.64
N ALA A 10 13.47 3.20 11.42
CA ALA A 10 13.18 2.10 10.49
C ALA A 10 13.21 2.58 9.05
N VAL A 11 13.48 1.66 8.14
CA VAL A 11 13.37 1.87 6.70
C VAL A 11 12.52 0.73 6.14
N VAL A 12 11.52 1.09 5.35
CA VAL A 12 10.65 0.12 4.65
C VAL A 12 11.07 0.11 3.18
N VAL A 13 11.41 -1.07 2.66
CA VAL A 13 11.80 -1.21 1.26
C VAL A 13 10.61 -1.76 0.47
N GLY A 14 10.18 -1.01 -0.51
CA GLY A 14 9.03 -1.37 -1.34
C GLY A 14 7.74 -0.68 -0.89
N ALA A 15 6.96 -0.19 -1.85
CA ALA A 15 5.68 0.48 -1.61
C ALA A 15 4.53 -0.33 -2.20
N GLY A 16 4.51 -1.62 -1.93
CA GLY A 16 3.42 -2.50 -2.27
C GLY A 16 2.47 -2.69 -1.08
N TRP A 17 1.68 -3.75 -1.12
CA TRP A 17 0.73 -4.07 -0.04
C TRP A 17 1.40 -4.11 1.32
N ALA A 18 2.42 -4.98 1.45
CA ALA A 18 3.09 -5.18 2.75
C ALA A 18 3.82 -3.92 3.21
N GLY A 19 4.56 -3.28 2.30
CA GLY A 19 5.32 -2.09 2.63
C GLY A 19 4.46 -0.94 3.10
N LEU A 20 3.37 -0.67 2.41
CA LEU A 20 2.43 0.40 2.80
C LEU A 20 1.72 0.06 4.11
N GLY A 21 1.36 -1.20 4.32
CA GLY A 21 0.74 -1.63 5.58
C GLY A 21 1.67 -1.43 6.76
N VAL A 22 2.94 -1.82 6.61
CA VAL A 22 3.95 -1.63 7.66
C VAL A 22 4.20 -0.14 7.89
N SER A 23 4.31 0.66 6.81
CA SER A 23 4.51 2.11 6.92
C SER A 23 3.38 2.76 7.73
N ASN A 24 2.14 2.38 7.45
CA ASN A 24 1.00 2.93 8.20
C ASN A 24 1.04 2.52 9.67
N ALA A 25 1.40 1.28 9.96
CA ALA A 25 1.54 0.80 11.33
C ALA A 25 2.64 1.58 12.09
N LEU A 26 3.77 1.81 11.44
CA LEU A 26 4.87 2.59 12.03
C LEU A 26 4.44 4.04 12.27
N LYS A 27 3.72 4.63 11.34
CA LYS A 27 3.22 5.99 11.49
C LYS A 27 2.26 6.10 12.68
N ARG A 28 1.37 5.13 12.83
CA ARG A 28 0.43 5.10 13.96
C ARG A 28 1.13 4.92 15.30
N ALA A 29 2.25 4.22 15.29
CA ALA A 29 3.09 4.02 16.48
C ALA A 29 4.07 5.19 16.71
N ASP A 30 3.99 6.24 15.90
CA ASP A 30 4.86 7.41 15.95
C ASP A 30 6.33 7.04 15.80
N VAL A 31 6.62 6.09 14.93
CA VAL A 31 7.99 5.65 14.61
C VAL A 31 8.46 6.39 13.37
N CYS A 32 9.54 7.16 13.51
CA CYS A 32 10.13 7.85 12.38
C CYS A 32 10.73 6.85 11.40
N HIS A 33 10.24 6.85 10.16
CA HIS A 33 10.65 5.88 9.16
C HIS A 33 10.60 6.49 7.76
N ARG A 34 11.15 5.77 6.79
CA ARG A 34 11.09 6.15 5.37
C ARG A 34 10.77 4.92 4.54
N VAL A 35 9.95 5.12 3.51
CA VAL A 35 9.64 4.08 2.53
C VAL A 35 10.47 4.35 1.29
N LEU A 36 11.24 3.35 0.85
CA LEU A 36 12.06 3.43 -0.36
C LEU A 36 11.43 2.59 -1.46
N GLU A 37 11.13 3.24 -2.58
CA GLU A 37 10.56 2.60 -3.76
C GLU A 37 11.20 3.19 -5.01
N ARG A 38 11.73 2.31 -5.88
CA ARG A 38 12.48 2.77 -7.07
C ARG A 38 11.60 3.43 -8.12
N ARG A 39 10.36 3.03 -8.25
CA ARG A 39 9.52 3.44 -9.38
C ARG A 39 8.24 4.14 -8.97
N GLY A 40 7.63 3.72 -7.90
CA GLY A 40 6.37 4.28 -7.45
C GLY A 40 5.52 3.26 -6.75
N ILE A 41 4.48 3.73 -6.08
CA ILE A 41 3.57 2.88 -5.32
C ILE A 41 2.91 1.88 -6.27
N GLY A 42 3.06 0.59 -5.94
CA GLY A 42 2.41 -0.47 -6.72
C GLY A 42 3.01 -0.73 -8.10
N ASP A 43 4.16 -0.13 -8.43
CA ASP A 43 4.74 -0.26 -9.76
C ASP A 43 5.01 -1.71 -10.18
N THR A 44 5.41 -2.57 -9.26
CA THR A 44 5.61 -3.99 -9.53
C THR A 44 4.36 -4.63 -10.15
N TRP A 45 3.19 -4.23 -9.69
CA TRP A 45 1.94 -4.75 -10.23
C TRP A 45 1.68 -4.27 -11.65
N HIS A 46 2.10 -3.04 -11.99
CA HIS A 46 1.99 -2.52 -13.35
C HIS A 46 2.95 -3.21 -14.32
N THR A 47 4.20 -3.43 -13.90
CA THR A 47 5.26 -3.86 -14.81
C THR A 47 5.52 -5.35 -14.81
N GLN A 48 5.20 -6.06 -13.73
CA GLN A 48 5.52 -7.47 -13.55
C GLN A 48 4.30 -8.38 -13.55
N ARG A 49 3.13 -7.86 -13.89
CA ARG A 49 1.91 -8.64 -14.05
C ARG A 49 1.36 -8.43 -15.45
N TRP A 50 0.77 -9.47 -16.01
CA TRP A 50 0.19 -9.38 -17.37
C TRP A 50 -1.16 -8.65 -17.34
N ASP A 51 -1.57 -8.15 -18.51
CA ASP A 51 -2.74 -7.26 -18.61
C ASP A 51 -4.05 -7.90 -18.14
N SER A 52 -4.21 -9.20 -18.38
CA SER A 52 -5.43 -9.91 -17.97
C SER A 52 -5.36 -10.46 -16.55
N PHE A 53 -4.30 -10.13 -15.81
CA PHE A 53 -4.15 -10.58 -14.42
C PHE A 53 -5.29 -10.05 -13.55
N ARG A 54 -5.78 -10.93 -12.67
CA ARG A 54 -6.72 -10.55 -11.62
C ARG A 54 -6.26 -11.11 -10.29
N MET A 55 -6.64 -10.44 -9.22
CA MET A 55 -6.35 -10.94 -7.87
C MET A 55 -7.06 -12.26 -7.67
N ASN A 56 -6.48 -13.15 -6.88
CA ASN A 56 -7.06 -14.46 -6.56
C ASN A 56 -7.79 -14.47 -5.22
N THR A 57 -7.95 -13.31 -4.61
CA THR A 57 -8.77 -13.12 -3.41
C THR A 57 -9.97 -12.24 -3.75
N PRO A 58 -11.17 -12.54 -3.21
CA PRO A 58 -12.37 -11.72 -3.51
C PRO A 58 -12.21 -10.29 -3.00
N ASN A 59 -12.91 -9.37 -3.64
CA ASN A 59 -12.84 -7.94 -3.30
C ASN A 59 -13.11 -7.66 -1.83
N SER A 60 -14.02 -8.40 -1.22
CA SER A 60 -14.32 -8.23 0.19
C SER A 60 -13.14 -8.49 1.11
N ARG A 61 -12.13 -9.21 0.64
CA ARG A 61 -10.90 -9.53 1.38
C ARG A 61 -9.66 -8.87 0.80
N THR A 62 -9.80 -8.19 -0.33
CA THR A 62 -8.68 -7.51 -0.99
C THR A 62 -8.68 -6.04 -0.57
N VAL A 63 -8.47 -5.82 0.72
CA VAL A 63 -8.44 -4.48 1.31
C VAL A 63 -7.19 -4.34 2.17
N MET A 64 -6.77 -3.11 2.38
CA MET A 64 -5.60 -2.82 3.21
C MET A 64 -5.93 -3.01 4.69
N PRO A 65 -4.92 -3.25 5.54
CA PRO A 65 -5.15 -3.39 6.98
C PRO A 65 -5.92 -2.21 7.56
N GLY A 66 -6.99 -2.52 8.28
CA GLY A 66 -7.86 -1.51 8.89
C GLY A 66 -8.98 -1.03 7.98
N ASP A 67 -8.96 -1.37 6.70
CA ASP A 67 -10.00 -0.99 5.76
C ASP A 67 -11.11 -2.05 5.69
N THR A 68 -12.27 -1.63 5.21
CA THR A 68 -13.41 -2.51 4.95
C THR A 68 -13.88 -2.27 3.52
N TYR A 69 -14.26 -3.34 2.84
CA TYR A 69 -14.78 -3.22 1.48
C TYR A 69 -16.21 -2.67 1.51
N HIS A 70 -16.46 -1.63 0.71
CA HIS A 70 -17.77 -0.99 0.59
C HIS A 70 -18.27 -0.94 -0.86
N GLY A 71 -17.58 -1.60 -1.77
CA GLY A 71 -17.93 -1.57 -3.17
C GLY A 71 -19.12 -2.48 -3.52
N PRO A 72 -19.56 -2.45 -4.78
CA PRO A 72 -20.76 -3.16 -5.22
C PRO A 72 -20.57 -4.65 -5.54
N ASP A 73 -19.33 -5.14 -5.55
CA ASP A 73 -19.02 -6.50 -6.01
C ASP A 73 -18.09 -7.24 -5.05
N PRO A 74 -18.59 -7.64 -3.86
CA PRO A 74 -17.74 -8.27 -2.85
C PRO A 74 -17.18 -9.63 -3.27
N ASP A 75 -17.82 -10.32 -4.20
CA ASP A 75 -17.39 -11.65 -4.65
C ASP A 75 -16.56 -11.61 -5.93
N GLY A 76 -16.38 -10.44 -6.53
CA GLY A 76 -15.56 -10.26 -7.71
C GLY A 76 -14.08 -10.22 -7.39
N PHE A 77 -13.27 -10.03 -8.43
CA PHE A 77 -11.81 -9.99 -8.32
C PHE A 77 -11.27 -8.75 -9.00
N LEU A 78 -10.41 -8.00 -8.30
CA LEU A 78 -9.81 -6.79 -8.86
C LEU A 78 -8.86 -7.11 -10.00
N THR A 79 -8.85 -6.24 -11.01
CA THR A 79 -7.80 -6.24 -12.02
C THR A 79 -6.51 -5.71 -11.41
N ARG A 80 -5.40 -5.87 -12.14
CA ARG A 80 -4.12 -5.32 -11.77
C ARG A 80 -4.20 -3.82 -11.46
N ASP A 81 -4.81 -3.06 -12.37
CA ASP A 81 -4.87 -1.61 -12.23
C ASP A 81 -5.80 -1.17 -11.10
N GLU A 82 -6.89 -1.89 -10.90
CA GLU A 82 -7.79 -1.64 -9.78
C GLU A 82 -7.08 -1.88 -8.44
N PHE A 83 -6.26 -2.92 -8.36
CA PHE A 83 -5.49 -3.19 -7.15
C PHE A 83 -4.44 -2.11 -6.87
N VAL A 84 -3.75 -1.64 -7.90
CA VAL A 84 -2.80 -0.53 -7.75
C VAL A 84 -3.52 0.72 -7.24
N ALA A 85 -4.73 0.98 -7.75
CA ALA A 85 -5.54 2.11 -7.28
C ALA A 85 -5.88 1.98 -5.79
N VAL A 86 -6.11 0.76 -5.30
CA VAL A 86 -6.32 0.52 -3.86
C VAL A 86 -5.08 0.92 -3.06
N LEU A 87 -3.90 0.54 -3.54
CA LEU A 87 -2.64 0.88 -2.87
C LEU A 87 -2.41 2.40 -2.84
N GLU A 88 -2.63 3.05 -3.97
CA GLU A 88 -2.45 4.50 -4.08
C GLU A 88 -3.42 5.27 -3.19
N ASP A 89 -4.69 4.85 -3.18
CA ASP A 89 -5.71 5.46 -2.34
C ASP A 89 -5.38 5.29 -0.86
N PHE A 90 -4.93 4.12 -0.45
CA PHE A 90 -4.53 3.86 0.92
C PHE A 90 -3.38 4.78 1.35
N ALA A 91 -2.36 4.90 0.49
CA ALA A 91 -1.22 5.77 0.78
C ALA A 91 -1.66 7.23 0.89
N GLU A 92 -2.53 7.70 0.01
CA GLU A 92 -3.01 9.08 0.03
C GLU A 92 -3.83 9.37 1.28
N ARG A 93 -4.80 8.51 1.59
CA ARG A 93 -5.66 8.69 2.77
C ARG A 93 -4.87 8.70 4.08
N ASN A 94 -3.81 7.93 4.16
CA ASN A 94 -2.99 7.83 5.36
C ASN A 94 -1.73 8.70 5.31
N ARG A 95 -1.60 9.50 4.25
CA ARG A 95 -0.48 10.42 4.05
C ARG A 95 0.87 9.72 4.11
N LEU A 96 0.97 8.56 3.47
CA LEU A 96 2.22 7.81 3.38
C LEU A 96 3.00 8.30 2.17
N GLN A 97 4.32 8.37 2.31
CA GLN A 97 5.21 8.83 1.24
C GLN A 97 6.27 7.77 0.96
N SER A 98 6.67 7.69 -0.31
CA SER A 98 7.77 6.83 -0.72
C SER A 98 8.82 7.65 -1.48
N ASN A 99 10.05 7.19 -1.40
CA ASN A 99 11.17 7.81 -2.10
C ASN A 99 11.85 6.81 -3.02
#